data_aeb28c7e01f2484897fa0cc2f1f10d8f
#
_entry.id   aeb28c7e01f2484897fa0cc2f1f10d8f
#
_cell.length_a   1.000
_cell.length_b   1.000
_cell.length_c   1.000
_cell.angle_alpha   90.00
_cell.angle_beta   90.00
_cell.angle_gamma   90.00
#
_symmetry.space_group_name_H-M   'P 1'
#
loop_
_entity.id
_entity.type
_entity.pdbx_description
1 polymer ?
#
loop_
_entity_poly.entity_id
_entity_poly.type
_entity_poly.pdbx_seq_one_letter_code
_entity_poly.pdbx_strand_id
1 'polypeptide(L)'
;MKFALATLACATSAAAFQPTTFLRAPVANVAADSSSALSMRYKVAVVGGGPSGACAAEIFAQEKNIDTVMFERKMDNAKPCGGAIPLCMVGEFDIPESTVDRKVRQMNLISPTGVEVSIGSTLKPDEYIGMCRREILDKYLRDRAIEYGAEAVNGLVTSIDIPQNHKTSDARYTLNYLEYSEGSNAGKPSTMEVDLVVGADGANSRVAKCMDAGQYNFAIAFQERIKISEEKMAFYEEMAEMYVGDDVSPDFYGWVFPKYDHVGVGTGTVVNRPAIKQYQKAIRERAGDKIAGGKIIKVEAHPIPEHYRPRRVQGRIALVGDAAGYVTKCSGEGIYFAAKSGRMAAEAIVKLMKNGTHLPTQAEIESTYIKDYDGLYGPTYLVLDVLQKVFYSNNGAREAFVELCNSKYVQQVTFDSYLYKKVQGNNPLDDLKLLGETIGCLVKGYAVAKPDQEFSNPVESQKRI
;
A
#
# COMPACT_ATOMS: atom_id res chain seq x y z
N MET A 1 0.31 28.88 -0.93
CA MET A 1 -0.90 29.08 -0.13
C MET A 1 -2.19 29.15 -0.96
N LYS A 2 -2.32 29.99 -1.99
CA LYS A 2 -3.53 30.03 -2.84
C LYS A 2 -3.82 28.72 -3.62
N PHE A 3 -2.79 27.93 -3.97
CA PHE A 3 -2.92 26.66 -4.69
C PHE A 3 -3.42 25.49 -3.81
N ALA A 4 -3.00 25.42 -2.56
CA ALA A 4 -3.43 24.35 -1.64
C ALA A 4 -4.93 24.45 -1.28
N LEU A 5 -5.44 25.66 -1.19
CA LEU A 5 -6.84 25.97 -0.90
C LEU A 5 -7.77 25.73 -2.09
N ALA A 6 -7.30 26.02 -3.31
CA ALA A 6 -8.04 25.72 -4.52
C ALA A 6 -8.17 24.21 -4.78
N THR A 7 -7.22 23.42 -4.32
CA THR A 7 -7.21 21.97 -4.52
C THR A 7 -8.17 21.26 -3.54
N LEU A 8 -8.37 21.79 -2.34
CA LEU A 8 -9.38 21.28 -1.41
C LEU A 8 -10.82 21.55 -1.91
N ALA A 9 -11.03 22.69 -2.60
CA ALA A 9 -12.32 23.05 -3.18
C ALA A 9 -12.63 22.36 -4.52
N CYS A 10 -11.61 21.94 -5.29
CA CYS A 10 -11.80 21.26 -6.59
C CYS A 10 -12.05 19.74 -6.48
N ALA A 11 -11.91 19.15 -5.30
CA ALA A 11 -12.21 17.72 -5.09
C ALA A 11 -13.72 17.39 -5.04
N THR A 12 -14.60 18.38 -5.26
CA THR A 12 -16.06 18.24 -5.07
C THR A 12 -16.84 17.67 -6.27
N SER A 13 -16.18 17.23 -7.35
CA SER A 13 -16.87 16.72 -8.55
C SER A 13 -16.51 15.27 -8.91
N ALA A 14 -16.36 14.38 -7.95
CA ALA A 14 -16.28 12.95 -8.24
C ALA A 14 -17.67 12.31 -8.11
N ALA A 15 -18.22 11.86 -9.23
CA ALA A 15 -19.49 11.17 -9.29
C ALA A 15 -19.53 9.97 -8.33
N ALA A 16 -20.61 9.86 -7.56
CA ALA A 16 -20.85 8.76 -6.65
C ALA A 16 -20.91 7.42 -7.40
N PHE A 17 -19.92 6.57 -7.19
CA PHE A 17 -19.94 5.20 -7.67
C PHE A 17 -20.71 4.34 -6.65
N GLN A 18 -21.82 3.76 -7.05
CA GLN A 18 -22.53 2.78 -6.23
C GLN A 18 -21.71 1.49 -6.20
N PRO A 19 -21.49 0.87 -5.05
CA PRO A 19 -20.88 -0.44 -5.00
C PRO A 19 -21.85 -1.46 -5.60
N THR A 20 -21.47 -2.06 -6.73
CA THR A 20 -22.15 -3.26 -7.21
C THR A 20 -21.80 -4.40 -6.28
N THR A 21 -22.73 -4.79 -5.44
CA THR A 21 -22.69 -6.04 -4.68
C THR A 21 -22.81 -7.19 -5.67
N PHE A 22 -21.70 -7.84 -5.98
CA PHE A 22 -21.73 -9.13 -6.64
C PHE A 22 -22.19 -10.19 -5.64
N LEU A 23 -23.43 -10.62 -5.76
CA LEU A 23 -23.96 -11.77 -5.05
C LEU A 23 -23.15 -13.00 -5.45
N ARG A 24 -22.58 -13.65 -4.44
CA ARG A 24 -21.87 -14.92 -4.53
C ARG A 24 -22.82 -15.98 -5.08
N ALA A 25 -22.60 -16.43 -6.32
CA ALA A 25 -23.28 -17.62 -6.83
C ALA A 25 -22.67 -18.87 -6.17
N PRO A 26 -23.47 -19.84 -5.71
CA PRO A 26 -22.94 -21.08 -5.18
C PRO A 26 -22.25 -21.87 -6.29
N VAL A 27 -21.10 -22.47 -5.94
CA VAL A 27 -20.36 -23.38 -6.82
C VAL A 27 -21.27 -24.56 -7.18
N ALA A 28 -21.84 -24.54 -8.37
CA ALA A 28 -22.54 -25.68 -8.92
C ALA A 28 -21.50 -26.68 -9.42
N ASN A 29 -21.61 -27.94 -8.95
CA ASN A 29 -20.92 -29.08 -9.54
C ASN A 29 -21.35 -29.20 -11.02
N VAL A 30 -20.49 -28.79 -11.94
CA VAL A 30 -20.70 -28.96 -13.37
C VAL A 30 -20.16 -30.33 -13.76
N ALA A 31 -21.05 -31.20 -14.16
CA ALA A 31 -20.72 -32.45 -14.84
C ALA A 31 -19.87 -32.17 -16.07
N ALA A 32 -18.87 -33.01 -16.29
CA ALA A 32 -17.94 -32.91 -17.42
C ALA A 32 -18.72 -33.10 -18.74
N ASP A 33 -18.85 -32.01 -19.49
CA ASP A 33 -19.33 -32.05 -20.86
C ASP A 33 -18.13 -32.27 -21.79
N SER A 34 -18.06 -33.45 -22.39
CA SER A 34 -17.01 -33.88 -23.29
C SER A 34 -17.30 -33.40 -24.72
N SER A 35 -17.02 -32.13 -24.99
CA SER A 35 -16.83 -31.63 -26.36
C SER A 35 -15.40 -31.07 -26.47
N SER A 36 -14.50 -31.88 -27.04
CA SER A 36 -13.11 -31.53 -27.31
C SER A 36 -12.97 -30.54 -28.48
N ALA A 37 -13.34 -29.30 -28.26
CA ALA A 37 -12.67 -28.19 -28.90
C ALA A 37 -11.47 -27.86 -28.01
N LEU A 38 -10.25 -28.06 -28.49
CA LEU A 38 -9.03 -27.56 -27.88
C LEU A 38 -9.17 -26.02 -27.79
N SER A 39 -9.77 -25.51 -26.72
CA SER A 39 -9.78 -24.09 -26.46
C SER A 39 -8.34 -23.70 -26.19
N MET A 40 -7.80 -22.80 -26.97
CA MET A 40 -6.46 -22.23 -26.75
C MET A 40 -6.43 -21.69 -25.31
N ARG A 41 -5.55 -22.26 -24.48
CA ARG A 41 -5.31 -21.75 -23.13
C ARG A 41 -4.16 -20.76 -23.16
N TYR A 42 -4.37 -19.63 -22.55
CA TYR A 42 -3.34 -18.61 -22.37
C TYR A 42 -2.66 -18.81 -21.03
N LYS A 43 -1.32 -18.70 -21.02
CA LYS A 43 -0.54 -18.79 -19.79
C LYS A 43 -0.20 -17.39 -19.26
N VAL A 44 -0.63 -17.10 -18.03
CA VAL A 44 -0.38 -15.83 -17.36
C VAL A 44 0.53 -16.06 -16.18
N ALA A 45 1.64 -15.31 -16.11
CA ALA A 45 2.53 -15.29 -14.96
C ALA A 45 2.24 -14.06 -14.09
N VAL A 46 2.00 -14.28 -12.82
CA VAL A 46 1.94 -13.25 -11.79
C VAL A 46 3.22 -13.34 -10.96
N VAL A 47 4.06 -12.31 -11.02
CA VAL A 47 5.38 -12.30 -10.36
C VAL A 47 5.27 -11.54 -9.04
N GLY A 48 5.25 -12.26 -7.94
CA GLY A 48 5.06 -11.79 -6.57
C GLY A 48 3.72 -12.22 -5.98
N GLY A 49 3.73 -12.85 -4.80
CA GLY A 49 2.56 -13.35 -4.08
C GLY A 49 2.11 -12.43 -2.92
N GLY A 50 2.45 -11.13 -2.96
CA GLY A 50 1.90 -10.12 -2.05
C GLY A 50 0.45 -9.76 -2.40
N PRO A 51 -0.19 -8.79 -1.70
CA PRO A 51 -1.60 -8.46 -1.92
C PRO A 51 -1.96 -8.17 -3.38
N SER A 52 -1.08 -7.48 -4.13
CA SER A 52 -1.35 -7.18 -5.54
C SER A 52 -1.33 -8.42 -6.44
N GLY A 53 -0.32 -9.28 -6.25
CA GLY A 53 -0.20 -10.49 -7.06
C GLY A 53 -1.24 -11.54 -6.72
N ALA A 54 -1.49 -11.77 -5.44
CA ALA A 54 -2.51 -12.72 -5.00
C ALA A 54 -3.91 -12.35 -5.52
N CYS A 55 -4.29 -11.05 -5.41
CA CYS A 55 -5.58 -10.59 -5.93
C CYS A 55 -5.66 -10.63 -7.47
N ALA A 56 -4.54 -10.44 -8.19
CA ALA A 56 -4.52 -10.61 -9.64
C ALA A 56 -4.63 -12.09 -10.03
N ALA A 57 -3.86 -12.96 -9.36
CA ALA A 57 -3.87 -14.40 -9.63
C ALA A 57 -5.24 -15.03 -9.36
N GLU A 58 -5.93 -14.59 -8.29
CA GLU A 58 -7.30 -15.00 -7.97
C GLU A 58 -8.25 -14.76 -9.14
N ILE A 59 -8.21 -13.58 -9.76
CA ILE A 59 -9.09 -13.22 -10.88
C ILE A 59 -8.77 -14.05 -12.13
N PHE A 60 -7.49 -14.18 -12.48
CA PHE A 60 -7.10 -14.99 -13.64
C PHE A 60 -7.43 -16.47 -13.46
N ALA A 61 -7.23 -17.01 -12.27
CA ALA A 61 -7.46 -18.43 -11.98
C ALA A 61 -8.94 -18.86 -12.08
N GLN A 62 -9.88 -17.91 -11.99
CA GLN A 62 -11.30 -18.17 -12.18
C GLN A 62 -11.67 -18.36 -13.67
N GLU A 63 -10.78 -18.04 -14.61
CA GLU A 63 -11.03 -18.12 -16.04
C GLU A 63 -10.54 -19.46 -16.61
N LYS A 64 -11.46 -20.27 -17.15
CA LYS A 64 -11.20 -21.64 -17.66
C LYS A 64 -10.16 -21.71 -18.79
N ASN A 65 -9.99 -20.62 -19.53
CA ASN A 65 -9.05 -20.53 -20.65
C ASN A 65 -7.72 -19.86 -20.27
N ILE A 66 -7.46 -19.65 -18.98
CA ILE A 66 -6.23 -19.06 -18.48
C ILE A 66 -5.53 -20.02 -17.51
N ASP A 67 -4.32 -20.41 -17.84
CA ASP A 67 -3.42 -21.11 -16.92
C ASP A 67 -2.64 -20.06 -16.13
N THR A 68 -2.97 -19.90 -14.86
CA THR A 68 -2.39 -18.88 -13.97
C THR A 68 -1.27 -19.46 -13.14
N VAL A 69 -0.07 -18.87 -13.25
CA VAL A 69 1.10 -19.23 -12.43
C VAL A 69 1.52 -18.04 -11.60
N MET A 70 1.52 -18.19 -10.27
CA MET A 70 1.95 -17.17 -9.32
C MET A 70 3.32 -17.54 -8.73
N PHE A 71 4.30 -16.66 -8.94
CA PHE A 71 5.66 -16.83 -8.39
C PHE A 71 5.80 -16.07 -7.09
N GLU A 72 6.19 -16.75 -6.01
CA GLU A 72 6.58 -16.12 -4.77
C GLU A 72 7.89 -16.74 -4.28
N ARG A 73 8.89 -15.89 -4.07
CA ARG A 73 10.23 -16.35 -3.67
C ARG A 73 10.31 -16.91 -2.24
N LYS A 74 9.33 -16.56 -1.41
CA LYS A 74 9.32 -16.91 0.00
C LYS A 74 7.89 -16.95 0.53
N MET A 75 7.31 -18.13 0.50
CA MET A 75 5.89 -18.36 0.85
C MET A 75 5.55 -18.01 2.31
N ASP A 76 6.53 -18.07 3.21
CA ASP A 76 6.40 -17.75 4.64
C ASP A 76 6.82 -16.29 4.98
N ASN A 77 7.01 -15.45 3.97
CA ASN A 77 7.56 -14.12 4.18
C ASN A 77 6.60 -13.17 4.88
N ALA A 78 7.10 -12.54 5.94
CA ALA A 78 6.49 -11.37 6.55
C ALA A 78 7.14 -10.11 5.96
N LYS A 79 6.46 -9.44 5.02
CA LYS A 79 6.92 -8.14 4.50
C LYS A 79 6.90 -7.11 5.64
N PRO A 80 7.97 -6.31 5.84
CA PRO A 80 7.97 -5.19 6.77
C PRO A 80 6.83 -4.22 6.49
N CYS A 81 5.97 -3.96 7.48
CA CYS A 81 4.79 -3.13 7.29
C CYS A 81 4.13 -2.75 8.62
N GLY A 82 3.62 -1.53 8.72
CA GLY A 82 2.71 -1.13 9.79
C GLY A 82 1.42 -1.96 9.86
N GLY A 83 0.99 -2.55 8.74
CA GLY A 83 -0.11 -3.53 8.65
C GLY A 83 -1.50 -2.95 8.87
N ALA A 84 -1.67 -1.63 8.81
CA ALA A 84 -2.97 -1.00 8.85
C ALA A 84 -3.70 -1.17 7.51
N ILE A 85 -4.95 -1.64 7.56
CA ILE A 85 -5.83 -1.76 6.41
C ILE A 85 -7.14 -0.99 6.64
N PRO A 86 -7.69 -0.35 5.60
CA PRO A 86 -8.97 0.35 5.72
C PRO A 86 -10.14 -0.61 5.81
N LEU A 87 -11.23 -0.18 6.44
CA LEU A 87 -12.43 -0.99 6.61
C LEU A 87 -13.01 -1.48 5.28
N CYS A 88 -12.99 -0.62 4.24
CA CYS A 88 -13.47 -1.01 2.90
C CYS A 88 -12.70 -2.20 2.33
N MET A 89 -11.42 -2.37 2.67
CA MET A 89 -10.65 -3.53 2.22
C MET A 89 -11.20 -4.84 2.80
N VAL A 90 -11.64 -4.81 4.06
CA VAL A 90 -12.19 -5.98 4.74
C VAL A 90 -13.42 -6.51 3.97
N GLY A 91 -14.36 -5.61 3.64
CA GLY A 91 -15.56 -6.00 2.87
C GLY A 91 -15.28 -6.26 1.39
N GLU A 92 -14.50 -5.40 0.73
CA GLU A 92 -14.26 -5.50 -0.72
C GLU A 92 -13.47 -6.76 -1.11
N PHE A 93 -12.57 -7.21 -0.23
CA PHE A 93 -11.70 -8.36 -0.51
C PHE A 93 -12.06 -9.59 0.33
N ASP A 94 -13.25 -9.61 0.95
CA ASP A 94 -13.72 -10.72 1.80
C ASP A 94 -12.64 -11.17 2.80
N ILE A 95 -12.02 -10.21 3.49
CA ILE A 95 -10.99 -10.50 4.48
C ILE A 95 -11.65 -11.04 5.74
N PRO A 96 -11.38 -12.28 6.16
CA PRO A 96 -11.98 -12.85 7.34
C PRO A 96 -11.49 -12.14 8.60
N GLU A 97 -12.38 -12.03 9.58
CA GLU A 97 -12.08 -11.35 10.85
C GLU A 97 -10.86 -11.95 11.57
N SER A 98 -10.62 -13.25 11.39
CA SER A 98 -9.46 -13.97 11.94
C SER A 98 -8.10 -13.48 11.43
N THR A 99 -8.06 -12.71 10.33
CA THR A 99 -6.83 -12.09 9.82
C THR A 99 -6.56 -10.72 10.43
N VAL A 100 -7.53 -10.15 11.14
CA VAL A 100 -7.41 -8.84 11.79
C VAL A 100 -6.97 -9.05 13.24
N ASP A 101 -5.72 -8.70 13.55
CA ASP A 101 -5.16 -8.87 14.89
C ASP A 101 -5.78 -7.90 15.92
N ARG A 102 -6.02 -6.64 15.50
CA ARG A 102 -6.60 -5.56 16.34
C ARG A 102 -7.52 -4.67 15.51
N LYS A 103 -8.57 -4.17 16.17
CA LYS A 103 -9.53 -3.21 15.62
C LYS A 103 -9.27 -1.85 16.24
N VAL A 104 -8.42 -1.05 15.63
CA VAL A 104 -8.07 0.28 16.14
C VAL A 104 -9.21 1.25 15.90
N ARG A 105 -9.72 1.84 16.95
CA ARG A 105 -10.81 2.81 16.97
C ARG A 105 -10.39 4.18 17.51
N GLN A 106 -9.22 4.26 18.10
CA GLN A 106 -8.62 5.49 18.59
C GLN A 106 -7.20 5.62 18.06
N MET A 107 -6.83 6.83 17.71
CA MET A 107 -5.45 7.13 17.31
C MET A 107 -5.01 8.41 18.01
N ASN A 108 -3.90 8.33 18.75
CA ASN A 108 -3.27 9.48 19.36
C ASN A 108 -2.27 10.09 18.39
N LEU A 109 -2.46 11.36 18.06
CA LEU A 109 -1.53 12.17 17.30
C LEU A 109 -0.68 12.99 18.27
N ILE A 110 0.62 12.82 18.23
CA ILE A 110 1.57 13.46 19.13
C ILE A 110 2.43 14.47 18.39
N SER A 111 2.30 15.75 18.73
CA SER A 111 2.94 16.89 18.10
C SER A 111 4.44 17.00 18.45
N PRO A 112 5.22 17.85 17.76
CA PRO A 112 6.62 18.11 18.10
C PRO A 112 6.84 18.61 19.52
N THR A 113 5.89 19.36 20.09
CA THR A 113 5.97 19.84 21.49
C THR A 113 5.46 18.82 22.50
N GLY A 114 4.91 17.69 22.05
CA GLY A 114 4.35 16.65 22.92
C GLY A 114 2.86 16.84 23.24
N VAL A 115 2.18 17.76 22.54
CA VAL A 115 0.71 17.86 22.63
C VAL A 115 0.11 16.61 22.00
N GLU A 116 -0.82 15.97 22.73
CA GLU A 116 -1.51 14.76 22.31
C GLU A 116 -2.96 15.08 21.96
N VAL A 117 -3.39 14.68 20.78
CA VAL A 117 -4.77 14.79 20.30
C VAL A 117 -5.28 13.40 19.95
N SER A 118 -6.30 12.93 20.68
CA SER A 118 -6.94 11.65 20.39
C SER A 118 -8.04 11.83 19.35
N ILE A 119 -7.95 11.09 18.27
CA ILE A 119 -8.96 11.03 17.20
C ILE A 119 -9.64 9.67 17.19
N GLY A 120 -10.89 9.62 16.71
CA GLY A 120 -11.72 8.40 16.69
C GLY A 120 -13.10 8.60 17.25
N SER A 121 -13.39 9.77 17.88
CA SER A 121 -14.69 10.07 18.48
C SER A 121 -15.84 10.15 17.45
N THR A 122 -15.53 10.22 16.16
CA THR A 122 -16.50 10.27 15.05
C THR A 122 -16.79 8.91 14.45
N LEU A 123 -16.04 7.87 14.81
CA LEU A 123 -16.24 6.53 14.30
C LEU A 123 -17.55 5.91 14.81
N LYS A 124 -18.30 5.25 13.94
CA LYS A 124 -19.46 4.44 14.31
C LYS A 124 -19.03 3.19 15.06
N PRO A 125 -19.94 2.50 15.77
CA PRO A 125 -19.61 1.33 16.57
C PRO A 125 -18.92 0.18 15.80
N ASP A 126 -19.19 0.05 14.52
CA ASP A 126 -18.67 -0.97 13.61
C ASP A 126 -17.46 -0.50 12.76
N GLU A 127 -17.08 0.77 12.90
CA GLU A 127 -15.97 1.35 12.14
C GLU A 127 -14.64 1.22 12.91
N TYR A 128 -13.60 0.78 12.19
CA TYR A 128 -12.25 0.58 12.74
C TYR A 128 -11.19 0.56 11.63
N ILE A 129 -9.95 0.76 12.01
CA ILE A 129 -8.76 0.46 11.19
C ILE A 129 -8.31 -0.95 11.56
N GLY A 130 -8.29 -1.87 10.59
CA GLY A 130 -7.80 -3.23 10.81
C GLY A 130 -6.27 -3.26 10.92
N MET A 131 -5.73 -3.84 11.99
CA MET A 131 -4.31 -4.10 12.12
C MET A 131 -4.03 -5.58 11.86
N CYS A 132 -3.22 -5.86 10.84
CA CYS A 132 -2.95 -7.21 10.37
C CYS A 132 -1.46 -7.52 10.38
N ARG A 133 -1.11 -8.75 10.71
CA ARG A 133 0.22 -9.29 10.40
C ARG A 133 0.26 -9.71 8.94
N ARG A 134 1.28 -9.23 8.22
CA ARG A 134 1.42 -9.48 6.78
C ARG A 134 1.60 -10.96 6.44
N GLU A 135 2.25 -11.72 7.31
CA GLU A 135 2.38 -13.18 7.17
C GLU A 135 1.01 -13.89 7.15
N ILE A 136 0.04 -13.37 7.88
CA ILE A 136 -1.33 -13.94 7.92
C ILE A 136 -2.16 -13.45 6.73
N LEU A 137 -2.21 -12.13 6.52
CA LEU A 137 -3.00 -11.53 5.44
C LEU A 137 -2.51 -11.98 4.06
N ASP A 138 -1.21 -11.91 3.80
CA ASP A 138 -0.65 -12.29 2.50
C ASP A 138 -0.82 -13.79 2.23
N LYS A 139 -0.68 -14.64 3.27
CA LYS A 139 -0.95 -16.06 3.15
C LYS A 139 -2.40 -16.34 2.78
N TYR A 140 -3.35 -15.72 3.49
CA TYR A 140 -4.78 -15.86 3.19
C TYR A 140 -5.10 -15.53 1.73
N LEU A 141 -4.58 -14.41 1.22
CA LEU A 141 -4.83 -13.99 -0.16
C LEU A 141 -4.21 -14.97 -1.18
N ARG A 142 -3.01 -15.49 -0.90
CA ARG A 142 -2.36 -16.49 -1.77
C ARG A 142 -3.10 -17.83 -1.76
N ASP A 143 -3.46 -18.33 -0.57
CA ASP A 143 -4.19 -19.59 -0.43
C ASP A 143 -5.51 -19.52 -1.21
N ARG A 144 -6.21 -18.41 -1.12
CA ARG A 144 -7.44 -18.20 -1.87
C ARG A 144 -7.23 -18.20 -3.39
N ALA A 145 -6.16 -17.57 -3.88
CA ALA A 145 -5.81 -17.64 -5.31
C ALA A 145 -5.52 -19.10 -5.75
N ILE A 146 -4.86 -19.89 -4.90
CA ILE A 146 -4.58 -21.31 -5.14
C ILE A 146 -5.90 -22.12 -5.15
N GLU A 147 -6.81 -21.86 -4.22
CA GLU A 147 -8.12 -22.50 -4.16
C GLU A 147 -8.95 -22.25 -5.43
N TYR A 148 -8.78 -21.10 -6.08
CA TYR A 148 -9.39 -20.81 -7.38
C TYR A 148 -8.64 -21.41 -8.56
N GLY A 149 -7.50 -22.08 -8.36
CA GLY A 149 -6.76 -22.81 -9.39
C GLY A 149 -5.45 -22.18 -9.85
N ALA A 150 -4.95 -21.13 -9.19
CA ALA A 150 -3.62 -20.63 -9.49
C ALA A 150 -2.53 -21.63 -9.06
N GLU A 151 -1.61 -21.95 -9.96
CA GLU A 151 -0.39 -22.69 -9.63
C GLU A 151 0.55 -21.76 -8.85
N ALA A 152 0.98 -22.14 -7.66
CA ALA A 152 1.95 -21.39 -6.87
C ALA A 152 3.35 -22.00 -7.02
N VAL A 153 4.28 -21.21 -7.53
CA VAL A 153 5.68 -21.59 -7.67
C VAL A 153 6.51 -20.87 -6.60
N ASN A 154 7.18 -21.64 -5.74
CA ASN A 154 8.18 -21.08 -4.82
C ASN A 154 9.43 -20.71 -5.64
N GLY A 155 9.40 -19.51 -6.22
CA GLY A 155 10.37 -19.11 -7.22
C GLY A 155 10.68 -17.63 -7.23
N LEU A 156 11.96 -17.33 -7.47
CA LEU A 156 12.45 -15.97 -7.64
C LEU A 156 12.65 -15.69 -9.13
N VAL A 157 11.75 -14.95 -9.74
CA VAL A 157 11.96 -14.47 -11.13
C VAL A 157 13.15 -13.53 -11.14
N THR A 158 14.15 -13.86 -11.96
CA THR A 158 15.42 -13.13 -12.07
C THR A 158 15.46 -12.17 -13.23
N SER A 159 14.86 -12.57 -14.35
CA SER A 159 14.73 -11.74 -15.56
C SER A 159 13.55 -12.22 -16.43
N ILE A 160 13.17 -11.36 -17.35
CA ILE A 160 12.17 -11.64 -18.39
C ILE A 160 12.80 -11.29 -19.73
N ASP A 161 12.81 -12.26 -20.63
CA ASP A 161 13.22 -12.02 -22.02
C ASP A 161 12.01 -11.47 -22.78
N ILE A 162 12.08 -10.19 -23.10
CA ILE A 162 11.03 -9.47 -23.82
C ILE A 162 11.35 -9.53 -25.33
N PRO A 163 10.52 -10.19 -26.14
CA PRO A 163 10.80 -10.33 -27.56
C PRO A 163 10.70 -8.97 -28.28
N GLN A 164 11.45 -8.81 -29.38
CA GLN A 164 11.44 -7.57 -30.18
C GLN A 164 10.05 -7.26 -30.72
N ASN A 165 9.27 -8.29 -31.07
CA ASN A 165 7.88 -8.18 -31.51
C ASN A 165 6.86 -8.11 -30.36
N HIS A 166 7.25 -7.71 -29.14
CA HIS A 166 6.37 -7.68 -27.95
C HIS A 166 5.07 -6.87 -28.12
N LYS A 167 4.97 -6.09 -29.18
CA LYS A 167 3.75 -5.34 -29.54
C LYS A 167 2.75 -6.16 -30.36
N THR A 168 3.15 -7.31 -30.88
CA THR A 168 2.29 -8.20 -31.68
C THR A 168 1.58 -9.23 -30.80
N SER A 169 0.51 -9.81 -31.29
CA SER A 169 -0.34 -10.76 -30.54
C SER A 169 0.32 -12.13 -30.31
N ASP A 170 1.27 -12.51 -31.11
CA ASP A 170 1.99 -13.79 -31.08
C ASP A 170 3.27 -13.79 -30.24
N ALA A 171 3.64 -12.61 -29.69
CA ALA A 171 4.82 -12.52 -28.84
C ALA A 171 4.66 -13.36 -27.57
N ARG A 172 5.69 -14.12 -27.20
CA ARG A 172 5.78 -14.85 -25.93
C ARG A 172 6.94 -14.31 -25.10
N TYR A 173 6.76 -14.34 -23.78
CA TYR A 173 7.73 -13.86 -22.83
C TYR A 173 8.36 -15.07 -22.14
N THR A 174 9.69 -15.09 -22.01
CA THR A 174 10.38 -16.13 -21.25
C THR A 174 10.79 -15.59 -19.90
N LEU A 175 10.22 -16.16 -18.85
CA LEU A 175 10.62 -15.88 -17.47
C LEU A 175 11.79 -16.79 -17.11
N ASN A 176 12.89 -16.20 -16.66
CA ASN A 176 14.00 -16.91 -16.03
C ASN A 176 13.84 -16.81 -14.50
N TYR A 177 13.87 -17.91 -13.79
CA TYR A 177 13.66 -17.93 -12.36
C TYR A 177 14.52 -18.98 -11.64
N LEU A 178 14.70 -18.76 -10.35
CA LEU A 178 15.28 -19.75 -9.43
C LEU A 178 14.12 -20.40 -8.67
N GLU A 179 13.94 -21.69 -8.86
CA GLU A 179 12.95 -22.50 -8.15
C GLU A 179 13.54 -23.08 -6.88
N TYR A 180 12.81 -22.97 -5.78
CA TYR A 180 13.25 -23.46 -4.46
C TYR A 180 12.42 -24.65 -4.04
N SER A 181 13.10 -25.74 -3.69
CA SER A 181 12.47 -26.88 -3.03
C SER A 181 12.28 -26.58 -1.55
N GLU A 182 11.29 -27.24 -0.92
CA GLU A 182 11.04 -27.10 0.50
C GLU A 182 12.31 -27.42 1.32
N GLY A 183 12.63 -26.53 2.26
CA GLY A 183 13.82 -26.64 3.12
C GLY A 183 15.17 -26.31 2.45
N SER A 184 15.19 -25.94 1.15
CA SER A 184 16.42 -25.59 0.44
C SER A 184 16.52 -24.09 0.19
N ASN A 185 17.71 -23.52 0.49
CA ASN A 185 18.06 -22.15 0.09
C ASN A 185 18.76 -22.10 -1.28
N ALA A 186 19.06 -23.24 -1.89
CA ALA A 186 19.68 -23.32 -3.21
C ALA A 186 18.59 -23.37 -4.29
N GLY A 187 18.45 -22.27 -5.04
CA GLY A 187 17.52 -22.21 -6.15
C GLY A 187 18.04 -22.91 -7.39
N LYS A 188 17.22 -23.73 -8.02
CA LYS A 188 17.48 -24.37 -9.31
C LYS A 188 17.07 -23.42 -10.46
N PRO A 189 17.97 -23.09 -11.40
CA PRO A 189 17.59 -22.31 -12.57
C PRO A 189 16.52 -23.04 -13.40
N SER A 190 15.47 -22.33 -13.74
CA SER A 190 14.32 -22.80 -14.52
C SER A 190 13.83 -21.69 -15.45
N THR A 191 13.10 -22.04 -16.50
CA THR A 191 12.48 -21.10 -17.43
C THR A 191 11.03 -21.46 -17.68
N MET A 192 10.21 -20.44 -18.01
CA MET A 192 8.80 -20.63 -18.36
C MET A 192 8.40 -19.63 -19.44
N GLU A 193 7.78 -20.14 -20.49
CA GLU A 193 7.15 -19.28 -21.51
C GLU A 193 5.72 -18.94 -21.12
N VAL A 194 5.34 -17.67 -21.28
CA VAL A 194 4.00 -17.16 -20.95
C VAL A 194 3.54 -16.14 -22.01
N ASP A 195 2.23 -15.94 -22.05
CA ASP A 195 1.59 -15.01 -22.97
C ASP A 195 1.45 -13.61 -22.39
N LEU A 196 1.39 -13.50 -21.03
CA LEU A 196 1.19 -12.25 -20.30
C LEU A 196 1.88 -12.29 -18.95
N VAL A 197 2.37 -11.16 -18.48
CA VAL A 197 3.02 -11.02 -17.16
C VAL A 197 2.37 -9.90 -16.36
N VAL A 198 2.08 -10.17 -15.10
CA VAL A 198 1.76 -9.15 -14.10
C VAL A 198 2.91 -9.03 -13.13
N GLY A 199 3.58 -7.88 -13.12
CA GLY A 199 4.67 -7.56 -12.21
C GLY A 199 4.13 -7.04 -10.89
N ALA A 200 4.15 -7.88 -9.85
CA ALA A 200 3.65 -7.64 -8.50
C ALA A 200 4.75 -7.84 -7.44
N ASP A 201 6.01 -7.76 -7.85
CA ASP A 201 7.21 -8.13 -7.09
C ASP A 201 7.77 -6.99 -6.20
N GLY A 202 6.90 -6.02 -5.88
CA GLY A 202 7.13 -5.01 -4.86
C GLY A 202 8.07 -3.88 -5.28
N ALA A 203 8.49 -3.07 -4.31
CA ALA A 203 9.25 -1.85 -4.55
C ALA A 203 10.57 -2.05 -5.32
N ASN A 204 11.25 -3.18 -5.08
CA ASN A 204 12.50 -3.53 -5.77
C ASN A 204 12.28 -4.36 -7.05
N SER A 205 11.12 -4.19 -7.69
CA SER A 205 10.65 -4.98 -8.83
C SER A 205 11.73 -5.26 -9.88
N ARG A 206 11.93 -6.53 -10.16
CA ARG A 206 12.75 -7.00 -11.28
C ARG A 206 12.00 -6.91 -12.60
N VAL A 207 10.70 -7.17 -12.57
CA VAL A 207 9.83 -6.99 -13.74
C VAL A 207 9.92 -5.54 -14.24
N ALA A 208 9.81 -4.56 -13.33
CA ALA A 208 9.95 -3.15 -13.67
C ALA A 208 11.33 -2.80 -14.28
N LYS A 209 12.40 -3.45 -13.79
CA LYS A 209 13.75 -3.29 -14.34
C LYS A 209 13.86 -3.89 -15.74
N CYS A 210 13.32 -5.09 -15.97
CA CYS A 210 13.35 -5.76 -17.27
C CYS A 210 12.63 -4.95 -18.35
N MET A 211 11.53 -4.25 -18.01
CA MET A 211 10.78 -3.42 -18.94
C MET A 211 11.22 -1.95 -18.97
N ASP A 212 12.34 -1.62 -18.34
CA ASP A 212 12.82 -0.24 -18.23
C ASP A 212 11.70 0.74 -17.83
N ALA A 213 11.01 0.41 -16.73
CA ALA A 213 9.84 1.14 -16.26
C ALA A 213 10.16 2.52 -15.68
N GLY A 214 11.42 2.92 -15.68
CA GLY A 214 11.92 4.16 -15.08
C GLY A 214 12.20 4.01 -13.58
N GLN A 215 12.88 5.01 -13.05
CA GLN A 215 13.19 5.11 -11.62
C GLN A 215 12.07 5.82 -10.87
N TYR A 216 12.03 5.62 -9.55
CA TYR A 216 11.21 6.42 -8.65
C TYR A 216 11.99 6.73 -7.37
N ASN A 217 11.63 7.83 -6.71
CA ASN A 217 12.09 8.08 -5.36
C ASN A 217 11.37 7.15 -4.39
N PHE A 218 12.03 6.84 -3.28
CA PHE A 218 11.45 6.01 -2.23
C PHE A 218 11.84 6.52 -0.85
N ALA A 219 10.93 6.41 0.10
CA ALA A 219 11.24 6.51 1.51
C ALA A 219 11.86 5.20 1.97
N ILE A 220 12.84 5.26 2.88
CA ILE A 220 13.21 4.09 3.66
C ILE A 220 12.32 4.04 4.90
N ALA A 221 11.51 3.00 5.04
CA ALA A 221 10.82 2.69 6.28
C ALA A 221 11.68 1.76 7.13
N PHE A 222 11.71 2.02 8.43
CA PHE A 222 12.39 1.20 9.42
C PHE A 222 11.43 0.92 10.57
N GLN A 223 11.36 -0.33 11.00
CA GLN A 223 10.44 -0.76 12.05
C GLN A 223 11.09 -1.79 12.96
N GLU A 224 10.79 -1.69 14.24
CA GLU A 224 11.06 -2.72 15.25
C GLU A 224 9.73 -3.33 15.69
N ARG A 225 9.66 -4.67 15.73
CA ARG A 225 8.59 -5.37 16.41
C ARG A 225 9.00 -5.52 17.86
N ILE A 226 8.23 -4.96 18.79
CA ILE A 226 8.56 -4.92 20.20
C ILE A 226 7.47 -5.66 20.98
N LYS A 227 7.83 -6.77 21.61
CA LYS A 227 6.94 -7.49 22.52
C LYS A 227 6.94 -6.80 23.86
N ILE A 228 5.80 -6.30 24.28
CA ILE A 228 5.56 -5.61 25.57
C ILE A 228 4.72 -6.48 26.49
N SER A 229 4.57 -6.09 27.77
CA SER A 229 3.73 -6.83 28.71
C SER A 229 2.25 -6.79 28.32
N GLU A 230 1.47 -7.76 28.82
CA GLU A 230 0.03 -7.83 28.56
C GLU A 230 -0.70 -6.57 29.08
N GLU A 231 -0.27 -6.05 30.23
CA GLU A 231 -0.79 -4.79 30.78
C GLU A 231 -0.61 -3.62 29.80
N LYS A 232 0.58 -3.50 29.18
CA LYS A 232 0.86 -2.48 28.18
C LYS A 232 0.14 -2.76 26.85
N MET A 233 -0.03 -4.02 26.49
CA MET A 233 -0.85 -4.40 25.33
C MET A 233 -2.32 -4.03 25.50
N ALA A 234 -2.85 -4.03 26.75
CA ALA A 234 -4.21 -3.58 27.04
C ALA A 234 -4.43 -2.09 26.70
N PHE A 235 -3.41 -1.24 26.88
CA PHE A 235 -3.46 0.16 26.42
C PHE A 235 -3.61 0.24 24.88
N TYR A 236 -2.99 -0.66 24.15
CA TYR A 236 -3.03 -0.73 22.70
C TYR A 236 -4.14 -1.64 22.14
N GLU A 237 -5.15 -2.02 22.94
CA GLU A 237 -6.23 -2.92 22.45
C GLU A 237 -6.96 -2.33 21.25
N GLU A 238 -7.40 -1.06 21.36
CA GLU A 238 -8.08 -0.32 20.29
C GLU A 238 -7.34 0.98 19.91
N MET A 239 -6.10 1.15 20.40
CA MET A 239 -5.33 2.39 20.28
C MET A 239 -4.12 2.22 19.37
N ALA A 240 -3.88 3.19 18.51
CA ALA A 240 -2.62 3.37 17.77
C ALA A 240 -2.06 4.77 18.03
N GLU A 241 -0.77 4.94 17.83
CA GLU A 241 -0.11 6.24 17.99
C GLU A 241 0.63 6.65 16.74
N MET A 242 0.58 7.95 16.47
CA MET A 242 1.28 8.60 15.36
C MET A 242 2.03 9.81 15.90
N TYR A 243 3.33 9.82 15.70
CA TYR A 243 4.23 10.87 16.15
C TYR A 243 4.66 11.73 14.96
N VAL A 244 4.51 13.03 15.06
CA VAL A 244 5.05 13.98 14.08
C VAL A 244 6.10 14.87 14.73
N GLY A 245 7.11 15.24 13.97
CA GLY A 245 8.25 16.03 14.43
C GLY A 245 9.49 15.70 13.60
N ASP A 246 10.37 16.66 13.40
CA ASP A 246 11.62 16.46 12.68
C ASP A 246 12.58 15.52 13.42
N ASP A 247 12.39 15.34 14.73
CA ASP A 247 13.09 14.37 15.58
C ASP A 247 12.71 12.91 15.28
N VAL A 248 11.49 12.65 14.77
CA VAL A 248 11.01 11.31 14.39
C VAL A 248 10.99 11.09 12.89
N SER A 249 10.77 12.12 12.10
CA SER A 249 10.94 12.18 10.65
C SER A 249 10.79 13.61 10.13
N PRO A 250 11.66 14.08 9.23
CA PRO A 250 11.54 15.41 8.64
C PRO A 250 10.44 15.51 7.58
N ASP A 251 9.99 14.38 7.00
CA ASP A 251 9.11 14.35 5.82
C ASP A 251 8.06 13.23 5.86
N PHE A 252 7.96 12.56 7.01
CA PHE A 252 7.00 11.49 7.27
C PHE A 252 6.56 11.52 8.75
N TYR A 253 6.13 10.40 9.32
CA TYR A 253 5.74 10.27 10.71
C TYR A 253 6.36 9.02 11.36
N GLY A 254 6.38 9.00 12.69
CA GLY A 254 6.62 7.80 13.48
C GLY A 254 5.32 7.15 13.90
N TRP A 255 5.32 5.85 14.12
CA TRP A 255 4.14 5.11 14.56
C TRP A 255 4.42 4.10 15.66
N VAL A 256 3.42 3.84 16.49
CA VAL A 256 3.30 2.68 17.36
C VAL A 256 1.97 2.00 17.04
N PHE A 257 2.04 0.89 16.31
CA PHE A 257 0.87 0.18 15.79
C PHE A 257 0.76 -1.21 16.42
N PRO A 258 -0.38 -1.51 17.10
CA PRO A 258 -0.57 -2.79 17.74
C PRO A 258 -0.73 -3.92 16.74
N LYS A 259 -0.25 -5.09 17.15
CA LYS A 259 -0.45 -6.37 16.49
C LYS A 259 -0.97 -7.37 17.53
N TYR A 260 -0.97 -8.64 17.20
CA TYR A 260 -1.45 -9.72 18.03
C TYR A 260 -0.91 -9.67 19.49
N ASP A 261 0.42 -9.74 19.66
CA ASP A 261 1.12 -9.82 20.95
C ASP A 261 2.30 -8.84 21.09
N HIS A 262 2.40 -7.89 20.16
CA HIS A 262 3.49 -6.92 20.11
C HIS A 262 3.03 -5.63 19.43
N VAL A 263 3.86 -4.60 19.52
CA VAL A 263 3.69 -3.37 18.76
C VAL A 263 4.76 -3.25 17.68
N GLY A 264 4.36 -2.73 16.51
CA GLY A 264 5.27 -2.28 15.47
C GLY A 264 5.61 -0.81 15.71
N VAL A 265 6.85 -0.52 16.08
CA VAL A 265 7.36 0.85 16.26
C VAL A 265 8.24 1.20 15.10
N GLY A 266 7.89 2.27 14.37
CA GLY A 266 8.64 2.56 13.16
C GLY A 266 8.50 3.99 12.67
N THR A 267 9.30 4.32 11.64
CA THR A 267 9.29 5.59 10.93
C THR A 267 9.73 5.41 9.49
N GLY A 268 9.62 6.46 8.68
CA GLY A 268 10.13 6.51 7.31
C GLY A 268 10.70 7.89 6.98
N THR A 269 11.59 7.97 5.99
CA THR A 269 12.07 9.23 5.45
C THR A 269 12.62 9.07 4.04
N VAL A 270 12.46 10.08 3.22
CA VAL A 270 13.08 10.23 1.90
C VAL A 270 14.35 11.05 2.00
N VAL A 271 14.27 12.19 2.67
CA VAL A 271 15.29 13.25 2.61
C VAL A 271 16.51 12.95 3.47
N ASN A 272 16.37 12.21 4.58
CA ASN A 272 17.49 11.91 5.47
C ASN A 272 17.56 10.43 5.88
N ARG A 273 17.66 9.55 4.91
CA ARG A 273 17.73 8.08 5.10
C ARG A 273 18.85 7.61 6.04
N PRO A 274 20.07 8.23 6.05
CA PRO A 274 21.12 7.82 6.98
C PRO A 274 20.76 7.97 8.46
N ALA A 275 19.88 8.93 8.81
CA ALA A 275 19.45 9.18 10.19
C ALA A 275 18.30 8.26 10.66
N ILE A 276 17.83 7.31 9.86
CA ILE A 276 16.65 6.50 10.15
C ILE A 276 16.70 5.82 11.53
N LYS A 277 17.86 5.35 11.98
CA LYS A 277 18.03 4.74 13.31
C LYS A 277 17.92 5.75 14.44
N GLN A 278 18.30 7.01 14.21
CA GLN A 278 18.16 8.09 15.18
C GLN A 278 16.68 8.45 15.35
N TYR A 279 15.96 8.58 14.25
CA TYR A 279 14.50 8.77 14.26
C TYR A 279 13.78 7.64 14.99
N GLN A 280 14.15 6.40 14.72
CA GLN A 280 13.60 5.24 15.41
C GLN A 280 13.85 5.28 16.93
N LYS A 281 15.04 5.70 17.35
CA LYS A 281 15.37 5.89 18.76
C LYS A 281 14.48 6.97 19.38
N ALA A 282 14.32 8.11 18.71
CA ALA A 282 13.48 9.22 19.19
C ALA A 282 12.01 8.80 19.39
N ILE A 283 11.45 7.98 18.49
CA ILE A 283 10.09 7.45 18.68
C ILE A 283 10.00 6.61 19.95
N ARG A 284 10.95 5.71 20.19
CA ARG A 284 10.96 4.90 21.42
C ARG A 284 11.07 5.78 22.68
N GLU A 285 11.87 6.85 22.64
CA GLU A 285 11.99 7.80 23.73
C GLU A 285 10.68 8.56 23.97
N ARG A 286 10.00 8.99 22.90
CA ARG A 286 8.70 9.68 22.99
C ARG A 286 7.57 8.74 23.41
N ALA A 287 7.57 7.49 22.99
CA ALA A 287 6.62 6.48 23.44
C ALA A 287 6.82 6.12 24.94
N GLY A 288 8.06 6.24 25.46
CA GLY A 288 8.39 6.20 26.87
C GLY A 288 7.87 4.95 27.59
N ASP A 289 7.22 5.15 28.73
CA ASP A 289 6.75 4.07 29.61
C ASP A 289 5.73 3.13 28.94
N LYS A 290 5.05 3.58 27.88
CA LYS A 290 4.06 2.75 27.14
C LYS A 290 4.68 1.51 26.52
N ILE A 291 5.98 1.57 26.15
CA ILE A 291 6.70 0.45 25.54
C ILE A 291 7.99 0.07 26.31
N ALA A 292 8.31 0.78 27.40
CA ALA A 292 9.51 0.51 28.19
C ALA A 292 9.56 -0.93 28.70
N GLY A 293 10.75 -1.52 28.73
CA GLY A 293 10.96 -2.93 29.11
C GLY A 293 10.56 -3.93 28.03
N GLY A 294 10.04 -3.48 26.89
CA GLY A 294 9.69 -4.34 25.77
C GLY A 294 10.92 -4.98 25.11
N LYS A 295 10.77 -6.21 24.64
CA LYS A 295 11.81 -6.97 23.92
C LYS A 295 11.66 -6.77 22.42
N ILE A 296 12.69 -6.27 21.77
CA ILE A 296 12.75 -6.23 20.29
C ILE A 296 12.87 -7.66 19.78
N ILE A 297 11.85 -8.14 19.07
CA ILE A 297 11.79 -9.49 18.50
C ILE A 297 12.20 -9.53 17.04
N LYS A 298 12.07 -8.39 16.32
CA LYS A 298 12.47 -8.28 14.92
C LYS A 298 12.77 -6.82 14.55
N VAL A 299 13.78 -6.63 13.70
CA VAL A 299 14.13 -5.34 13.09
C VAL A 299 13.96 -5.47 11.58
N GLU A 300 13.29 -4.52 10.98
CA GLU A 300 12.88 -4.58 9.59
C GLU A 300 13.07 -3.24 8.89
N ALA A 301 13.45 -3.28 7.61
CA ALA A 301 13.49 -2.08 6.76
C ALA A 301 12.97 -2.40 5.36
N HIS A 302 12.28 -1.45 4.75
CA HIS A 302 11.72 -1.61 3.41
C HIS A 302 11.60 -0.27 2.67
N PRO A 303 11.91 -0.24 1.36
CA PRO A 303 11.64 0.94 0.55
C PRO A 303 10.14 1.10 0.30
N ILE A 304 9.64 2.33 0.41
CA ILE A 304 8.26 2.73 0.08
C ILE A 304 8.33 3.66 -1.13
N PRO A 305 7.72 3.31 -2.28
CA PRO A 305 7.65 4.20 -3.44
C PRO A 305 6.94 5.52 -3.11
N GLU A 306 7.41 6.61 -3.70
CA GLU A 306 6.79 7.93 -3.51
C GLU A 306 5.93 8.41 -4.67
N HIS A 307 6.01 7.76 -5.82
CA HIS A 307 5.22 8.12 -7.00
C HIS A 307 5.12 6.95 -7.98
N TYR A 308 4.23 7.07 -8.93
CA TYR A 308 4.07 6.11 -10.00
C TYR A 308 5.33 5.99 -10.85
N ARG A 309 5.60 4.80 -11.37
CA ARG A 309 6.60 4.64 -12.42
C ARG A 309 6.12 5.29 -13.71
N PRO A 310 7.03 5.90 -14.49
CA PRO A 310 6.70 6.50 -15.79
C PRO A 310 6.08 5.49 -16.77
N ARG A 311 6.59 4.26 -16.78
CA ARG A 311 6.05 3.18 -17.61
C ARG A 311 5.53 2.07 -16.73
N ARG A 312 4.23 1.79 -16.83
CA ARG A 312 3.56 0.74 -16.03
C ARG A 312 3.05 -0.41 -16.89
N VAL A 313 3.11 -0.27 -18.22
CA VAL A 313 2.80 -1.32 -19.19
C VAL A 313 3.85 -1.33 -20.29
N GLN A 314 4.25 -2.52 -20.75
CA GLN A 314 5.07 -2.72 -21.94
C GLN A 314 4.66 -4.03 -22.63
N GLY A 315 4.13 -3.92 -23.84
CA GLY A 315 3.52 -5.09 -24.49
C GLY A 315 2.40 -5.64 -23.61
N ARG A 316 2.50 -6.91 -23.22
CA ARG A 316 1.59 -7.57 -22.27
C ARG A 316 2.21 -7.79 -20.89
N ILE A 317 3.12 -6.91 -20.49
CA ILE A 317 3.62 -6.84 -19.11
C ILE A 317 2.96 -5.64 -18.44
N ALA A 318 2.22 -5.86 -17.35
CA ALA A 318 1.59 -4.81 -16.55
C ALA A 318 2.12 -4.81 -15.12
N LEU A 319 2.46 -3.63 -14.57
CA LEU A 319 2.89 -3.48 -13.17
C LEU A 319 1.71 -3.15 -12.28
N VAL A 320 1.74 -3.69 -11.05
CA VAL A 320 0.73 -3.46 -10.00
C VAL A 320 1.40 -3.24 -8.65
N GLY A 321 0.66 -2.68 -7.70
CA GLY A 321 1.14 -2.44 -6.33
C GLY A 321 2.40 -1.59 -6.28
N ASP A 322 3.30 -1.90 -5.34
CA ASP A 322 4.55 -1.15 -5.18
C ASP A 322 5.46 -1.25 -6.42
N ALA A 323 5.35 -2.30 -7.23
CA ALA A 323 6.10 -2.42 -8.48
C ALA A 323 5.71 -1.32 -9.48
N ALA A 324 4.46 -0.87 -9.45
CA ALA A 324 3.97 0.28 -10.21
C ALA A 324 4.17 1.63 -9.47
N GLY A 325 4.48 1.59 -8.17
CA GLY A 325 4.61 2.78 -7.33
C GLY A 325 3.29 3.23 -6.67
N TYR A 326 2.34 2.34 -6.48
CA TYR A 326 1.00 2.66 -5.95
C TYR A 326 0.97 2.68 -4.42
N VAL A 327 1.64 3.67 -3.84
CA VAL A 327 1.65 3.97 -2.40
C VAL A 327 1.42 5.45 -2.21
N THR A 328 0.62 5.82 -1.23
CA THR A 328 0.37 7.24 -0.89
C THR A 328 1.53 7.81 -0.08
N LYS A 329 2.04 9.00 -0.45
CA LYS A 329 3.19 9.62 0.23
C LYS A 329 2.89 10.00 1.66
N CYS A 330 1.76 10.67 1.89
CA CYS A 330 1.42 11.25 3.19
C CYS A 330 1.25 10.21 4.28
N SER A 331 0.62 9.07 3.95
CA SER A 331 0.28 8.01 4.91
C SER A 331 1.08 6.72 4.75
N GLY A 332 1.85 6.57 3.66
CA GLY A 332 2.55 5.32 3.36
C GLY A 332 1.61 4.12 3.09
N GLU A 333 0.34 4.38 2.81
CA GLU A 333 -0.64 3.34 2.58
C GLU A 333 -0.41 2.68 1.22
N GLY A 334 -0.14 1.38 1.24
CA GLY A 334 0.12 0.59 0.04
C GLY A 334 -0.68 -0.70 -0.05
N ILE A 335 -1.15 -1.29 1.07
CA ILE A 335 -1.78 -2.62 1.07
C ILE A 335 -3.07 -2.63 0.25
N TYR A 336 -3.99 -1.68 0.53
CA TYR A 336 -5.23 -1.56 -0.22
C TYR A 336 -5.00 -1.28 -1.70
N PHE A 337 -4.16 -0.28 -2.01
CA PHE A 337 -3.86 0.08 -3.39
C PHE A 337 -3.14 -1.04 -4.15
N ALA A 338 -2.33 -1.84 -3.46
CA ALA A 338 -1.72 -3.03 -4.05
C ALA A 338 -2.79 -4.07 -4.42
N ALA A 339 -3.64 -4.47 -3.49
CA ALA A 339 -4.73 -5.41 -3.75
C ALA A 339 -5.67 -4.91 -4.86
N LYS A 340 -6.06 -3.63 -4.78
CA LYS A 340 -6.96 -3.00 -5.75
C LYS A 340 -6.37 -2.93 -7.16
N SER A 341 -5.12 -2.50 -7.30
CA SER A 341 -4.46 -2.44 -8.60
C SER A 341 -4.27 -3.82 -9.23
N GLY A 342 -3.95 -4.83 -8.42
CA GLY A 342 -3.86 -6.22 -8.88
C GLY A 342 -5.19 -6.73 -9.44
N ARG A 343 -6.28 -6.54 -8.67
CA ARG A 343 -7.63 -6.90 -9.10
C ARG A 343 -8.04 -6.15 -10.36
N MET A 344 -7.91 -4.82 -10.39
CA MET A 344 -8.29 -4.00 -11.55
C MET A 344 -7.51 -4.36 -12.82
N ALA A 345 -6.21 -4.64 -12.71
CA ALA A 345 -5.40 -5.05 -13.84
C ALA A 345 -5.89 -6.39 -14.41
N ALA A 346 -6.12 -7.38 -13.54
CA ALA A 346 -6.58 -8.68 -13.97
C ALA A 346 -8.00 -8.65 -14.56
N GLU A 347 -8.95 -7.95 -13.92
CA GLU A 347 -10.32 -7.76 -14.42
C GLU A 347 -10.34 -7.07 -15.80
N ALA A 348 -9.53 -6.01 -15.99
CA ALA A 348 -9.43 -5.32 -17.27
C ALA A 348 -8.88 -6.25 -18.35
N ILE A 349 -7.81 -6.98 -18.07
CA ILE A 349 -7.20 -7.93 -19.01
C ILE A 349 -8.16 -9.07 -19.35
N VAL A 350 -8.81 -9.68 -18.37
CA VAL A 350 -9.81 -10.73 -18.58
C VAL A 350 -10.97 -10.23 -19.45
N LYS A 351 -11.46 -9.03 -19.18
CA LYS A 351 -12.52 -8.41 -19.98
C LYS A 351 -12.10 -8.21 -21.44
N LEU A 352 -10.86 -7.75 -21.68
CA LEU A 352 -10.31 -7.61 -23.03
C LEU A 352 -10.21 -8.98 -23.74
N MET A 353 -9.75 -10.02 -23.03
CA MET A 353 -9.64 -11.37 -23.57
C MET A 353 -10.99 -12.02 -23.87
N LYS A 354 -12.04 -11.75 -23.08
CA LYS A 354 -13.40 -12.24 -23.31
C LYS A 354 -14.09 -11.56 -24.50
N ASN A 355 -13.81 -10.27 -24.70
CA ASN A 355 -14.41 -9.48 -25.78
C ASN A 355 -13.67 -9.61 -27.10
N GLY A 356 -12.46 -10.16 -27.07
CA GLY A 356 -11.59 -10.33 -28.24
C GLY A 356 -11.24 -11.79 -28.49
N THR A 357 -10.88 -12.09 -29.70
CA THR A 357 -10.33 -13.39 -30.11
C THR A 357 -8.80 -13.41 -30.04
N HIS A 358 -8.19 -12.37 -29.45
CA HIS A 358 -6.76 -12.17 -29.37
C HIS A 358 -6.35 -11.73 -27.96
N LEU A 359 -5.06 -11.89 -27.66
CA LEU A 359 -4.45 -11.33 -26.45
C LEU A 359 -4.44 -9.79 -26.52
N PRO A 360 -4.65 -9.09 -25.40
CA PRO A 360 -4.72 -7.64 -25.40
C PRO A 360 -3.39 -7.00 -25.82
N THR A 361 -3.47 -5.90 -26.53
CA THR A 361 -2.32 -5.07 -26.89
C THR A 361 -1.95 -4.14 -25.70
N GLN A 362 -0.75 -3.55 -25.77
CA GLN A 362 -0.33 -2.53 -24.81
C GLN A 362 -1.34 -1.38 -24.70
N ALA A 363 -1.78 -0.85 -25.86
CA ALA A 363 -2.69 0.29 -25.89
C ALA A 363 -4.07 -0.03 -25.27
N GLU A 364 -4.55 -1.26 -25.45
CA GLU A 364 -5.80 -1.71 -24.81
C GLU A 364 -5.64 -1.80 -23.29
N ILE A 365 -4.53 -2.35 -22.76
CA ILE A 365 -4.26 -2.40 -21.33
C ILE A 365 -4.11 -0.99 -20.75
N GLU A 366 -3.40 -0.09 -21.45
CA GLU A 366 -3.23 1.31 -21.00
C GLU A 366 -4.56 2.07 -20.99
N SER A 367 -5.40 1.91 -22.04
CA SER A 367 -6.68 2.60 -22.17
C SER A 367 -7.79 2.09 -21.23
N THR A 368 -7.58 0.94 -20.62
CA THR A 368 -8.46 0.34 -19.62
C THR A 368 -7.84 0.43 -18.23
N TYR A 369 -6.96 -0.51 -17.88
CA TYR A 369 -6.40 -0.62 -16.53
C TYR A 369 -5.75 0.69 -16.04
N ILE A 370 -4.80 1.27 -16.81
CA ILE A 370 -4.06 2.46 -16.36
C ILE A 370 -4.97 3.67 -16.28
N LYS A 371 -5.80 3.88 -17.32
CA LYS A 371 -6.73 4.99 -17.37
C LYS A 371 -7.76 4.93 -16.24
N ASP A 372 -8.32 3.75 -15.99
CA ASP A 372 -9.35 3.56 -14.96
C ASP A 372 -8.74 3.73 -13.55
N TYR A 373 -7.53 3.17 -13.31
CA TYR A 373 -6.84 3.33 -12.04
C TYR A 373 -6.47 4.79 -11.77
N ASP A 374 -5.87 5.48 -12.75
CA ASP A 374 -5.48 6.88 -12.63
C ASP A 374 -6.70 7.81 -12.50
N GLY A 375 -7.77 7.53 -13.21
CA GLY A 375 -9.03 8.25 -13.08
C GLY A 375 -9.65 8.12 -11.70
N LEU A 376 -9.60 6.94 -11.11
CA LEU A 376 -10.20 6.66 -9.80
C LEU A 376 -9.36 7.20 -8.64
N TYR A 377 -8.04 7.02 -8.67
CA TYR A 377 -7.16 7.31 -7.54
C TYR A 377 -6.19 8.47 -7.73
N GLY A 378 -5.98 8.94 -8.97
CA GLY A 378 -5.09 10.08 -9.25
C GLY A 378 -5.41 11.32 -8.43
N PRO A 379 -6.69 11.76 -8.31
CA PRO A 379 -7.06 12.88 -7.47
C PRO A 379 -6.68 12.67 -6.00
N THR A 380 -6.88 11.48 -5.45
CA THR A 380 -6.51 11.14 -4.06
C THR A 380 -5.01 11.28 -3.84
N TYR A 381 -4.19 10.74 -4.75
CA TYR A 381 -2.73 10.87 -4.67
C TYR A 381 -2.28 12.33 -4.73
N LEU A 382 -2.87 13.12 -5.63
CA LEU A 382 -2.54 14.55 -5.75
C LEU A 382 -2.86 15.31 -4.45
N VAL A 383 -4.03 15.09 -3.86
CA VAL A 383 -4.43 15.73 -2.59
C VAL A 383 -3.46 15.34 -1.47
N LEU A 384 -3.14 14.06 -1.33
CA LEU A 384 -2.22 13.57 -0.30
C LEU A 384 -0.77 14.09 -0.51
N ASP A 385 -0.33 14.25 -1.75
CA ASP A 385 0.97 14.88 -2.08
C ASP A 385 1.03 16.34 -1.63
N VAL A 386 -0.07 17.08 -1.80
CA VAL A 386 -0.18 18.48 -1.34
C VAL A 386 -0.18 18.54 0.19
N LEU A 387 -0.98 17.70 0.84
CA LEU A 387 -1.06 17.64 2.31
C LEU A 387 0.30 17.31 2.94
N GLN A 388 1.04 16.36 2.37
CA GLN A 388 2.39 16.05 2.83
C GLN A 388 3.31 17.28 2.76
N LYS A 389 3.33 17.98 1.63
CA LYS A 389 4.17 19.18 1.46
C LYS A 389 3.80 20.31 2.42
N VAL A 390 2.52 20.44 2.77
CA VAL A 390 2.05 21.47 3.69
C VAL A 390 2.35 21.09 5.14
N PHE A 391 1.91 19.91 5.59
CA PHE A 391 1.93 19.56 7.00
C PHE A 391 3.25 18.96 7.49
N TYR A 392 4.08 18.42 6.61
CA TYR A 392 5.40 17.93 7.01
C TYR A 392 6.55 18.89 6.69
N SER A 393 6.27 20.14 6.26
CA SER A 393 7.28 21.11 5.84
C SER A 393 8.21 21.56 6.96
N ASN A 394 7.69 21.73 8.19
CA ASN A 394 8.42 22.16 9.38
C ASN A 394 7.61 21.86 10.65
N ASN A 395 8.22 22.04 11.84
CA ASN A 395 7.56 21.75 13.11
C ASN A 395 6.34 22.63 13.37
N GLY A 396 6.31 23.89 12.93
CA GLY A 396 5.12 24.74 13.05
C GLY A 396 3.92 24.20 12.28
N ALA A 397 4.16 23.69 11.08
CA ALA A 397 3.11 23.07 10.27
C ALA A 397 2.65 21.72 10.87
N ARG A 398 3.56 20.95 11.48
CA ARG A 398 3.22 19.69 12.18
C ARG A 398 2.39 19.94 13.44
N GLU A 399 2.72 20.98 14.23
CA GLU A 399 1.89 21.42 15.36
C GLU A 399 0.50 21.79 14.89
N ALA A 400 0.40 22.60 13.84
CA ALA A 400 -0.87 23.02 13.26
C ALA A 400 -1.71 21.83 12.78
N PHE A 401 -1.08 20.82 12.19
CA PHE A 401 -1.75 19.60 11.76
C PHE A 401 -2.36 18.85 12.94
N VAL A 402 -1.60 18.64 14.02
CA VAL A 402 -2.11 17.95 15.23
C VAL A 402 -3.23 18.75 15.87
N GLU A 403 -3.08 20.07 16.02
CA GLU A 403 -4.12 20.94 16.59
C GLU A 403 -5.40 20.92 15.74
N LEU A 404 -5.30 20.92 14.40
CA LEU A 404 -6.43 20.84 13.49
C LEU A 404 -7.25 19.57 13.66
N CYS A 405 -6.61 18.48 14.07
CA CYS A 405 -7.26 17.19 14.35
C CYS A 405 -8.16 17.20 15.61
N ASN A 406 -8.19 18.28 16.40
CA ASN A 406 -9.23 18.48 17.41
C ASN A 406 -10.63 18.72 16.80
N SER A 407 -10.70 19.21 15.56
CA SER A 407 -11.96 19.42 14.88
C SER A 407 -12.64 18.10 14.52
N LYS A 408 -13.88 17.90 15.01
CA LYS A 408 -14.67 16.71 14.67
C LYS A 408 -14.92 16.58 13.18
N TYR A 409 -15.04 17.69 12.46
CA TYR A 409 -15.20 17.69 11.01
C TYR A 409 -13.93 17.13 10.33
N VAL A 410 -12.75 17.59 10.76
CA VAL A 410 -11.47 17.07 10.24
C VAL A 410 -11.32 15.57 10.54
N GLN A 411 -11.67 15.13 11.76
CA GLN A 411 -11.66 13.71 12.12
C GLN A 411 -12.58 12.90 11.19
N GLN A 412 -13.82 13.35 11.00
CA GLN A 412 -14.79 12.66 10.14
C GLN A 412 -14.29 12.54 8.70
N VAL A 413 -13.85 13.65 8.09
CA VAL A 413 -13.33 13.65 6.71
C VAL A 413 -12.09 12.76 6.57
N THR A 414 -11.20 12.77 7.57
CA THR A 414 -9.99 11.94 7.60
C THR A 414 -10.35 10.46 7.66
N PHE A 415 -11.25 10.07 8.58
CA PHE A 415 -11.66 8.67 8.70
C PHE A 415 -12.47 8.20 7.49
N ASP A 416 -13.42 8.99 6.99
CA ASP A 416 -14.20 8.63 5.80
C ASP A 416 -13.28 8.42 4.58
N SER A 417 -12.30 9.31 4.41
CA SER A 417 -11.31 9.18 3.33
C SER A 417 -10.42 7.95 3.49
N TYR A 418 -10.01 7.63 4.71
CA TYR A 418 -9.17 6.46 4.98
C TYR A 418 -9.98 5.16 4.91
N LEU A 419 -11.09 5.06 5.62
CA LEU A 419 -11.86 3.83 5.78
C LEU A 419 -12.58 3.40 4.51
N TYR A 420 -13.04 4.36 3.70
CA TYR A 420 -13.90 4.09 2.54
C TYR A 420 -13.30 4.52 1.20
N LYS A 421 -12.12 5.16 1.22
CA LYS A 421 -11.46 5.70 0.02
C LYS A 421 -12.35 6.66 -0.77
N LYS A 422 -13.23 7.37 -0.07
CA LYS A 422 -14.13 8.37 -0.63
C LYS A 422 -13.70 9.75 -0.15
N VAL A 423 -13.33 10.62 -1.06
CA VAL A 423 -13.21 12.04 -0.78
C VAL A 423 -14.63 12.62 -0.84
N GLN A 424 -15.24 12.85 0.31
CA GLN A 424 -16.53 13.55 0.39
C GLN A 424 -16.26 15.04 0.55
N GLY A 425 -16.60 15.81 -0.45
CA GLY A 425 -16.84 17.26 -0.32
C GLY A 425 -18.32 17.46 0.00
N ASN A 426 -18.66 17.99 1.16
CA ASN A 426 -20.02 17.88 1.63
C ASN A 426 -20.79 19.20 1.71
N ASN A 427 -20.14 20.31 2.02
CA ASN A 427 -20.87 21.54 2.23
C ASN A 427 -19.90 22.73 2.10
N PRO A 428 -20.19 23.71 1.22
CA PRO A 428 -19.34 24.90 1.07
C PRO A 428 -19.12 25.68 2.38
N LEU A 429 -20.08 25.63 3.31
CA LEU A 429 -19.95 26.26 4.63
C LEU A 429 -18.95 25.55 5.54
N ASP A 430 -18.94 24.22 5.50
CA ASP A 430 -17.99 23.40 6.29
C ASP A 430 -16.58 23.53 5.71
N ASP A 431 -16.44 23.61 4.40
CA ASP A 431 -15.16 23.87 3.72
C ASP A 431 -14.61 25.26 4.09
N LEU A 432 -15.47 26.29 4.16
CA LEU A 432 -15.08 27.64 4.58
C LEU A 432 -14.66 27.68 6.06
N LYS A 433 -15.38 26.95 6.92
CA LYS A 433 -15.05 26.80 8.33
C LYS A 433 -13.70 26.08 8.51
N LEU A 434 -13.48 24.99 7.78
CA LEU A 434 -12.22 24.26 7.76
C LEU A 434 -11.05 25.15 7.33
N LEU A 435 -11.28 26.02 6.35
CA LEU A 435 -10.29 27.01 5.92
C LEU A 435 -9.90 27.96 7.07
N GLY A 436 -10.90 28.51 7.77
CA GLY A 436 -10.68 29.39 8.93
C GLY A 436 -9.95 28.69 10.06
N GLU A 437 -10.35 27.45 10.40
CA GLU A 437 -9.69 26.61 11.40
C GLU A 437 -8.24 26.31 11.02
N THR A 438 -7.98 25.96 9.75
CA THR A 438 -6.62 25.67 9.25
C THR A 438 -5.71 26.90 9.39
N ILE A 439 -6.17 28.09 9.04
CA ILE A 439 -5.40 29.33 9.20
C ILE A 439 -5.11 29.60 10.67
N GLY A 440 -6.11 29.46 11.54
CA GLY A 440 -5.97 29.64 13.00
C GLY A 440 -4.94 28.67 13.59
N CYS A 441 -5.04 27.40 13.23
CA CYS A 441 -4.09 26.36 13.68
C CYS A 441 -2.67 26.61 13.17
N LEU A 442 -2.50 27.06 11.92
CA LEU A 442 -1.17 27.41 11.38
C LEU A 442 -0.55 28.57 12.18
N VAL A 443 -1.29 29.64 12.44
CA VAL A 443 -0.77 30.76 13.23
C VAL A 443 -0.36 30.31 14.65
N LYS A 444 -1.21 29.52 15.32
CA LYS A 444 -0.93 28.99 16.66
C LYS A 444 0.25 28.01 16.62
N GLY A 445 0.28 27.10 15.66
CA GLY A 445 1.33 26.09 15.52
C GLY A 445 2.70 26.74 15.33
N TYR A 446 2.80 27.78 14.49
CA TYR A 446 4.06 28.54 14.32
C TYR A 446 4.48 29.32 15.57
N ALA A 447 3.52 29.72 16.41
CA ALA A 447 3.82 30.45 17.64
C ALA A 447 4.38 29.56 18.76
N VAL A 448 4.04 28.26 18.79
CA VAL A 448 4.41 27.33 19.85
C VAL A 448 5.46 26.30 19.43
N ALA A 449 5.71 26.16 18.14
CA ALA A 449 6.61 25.15 17.60
C ALA A 449 8.06 25.33 18.10
N LYS A 450 8.71 24.21 18.38
CA LYS A 450 10.15 24.17 18.55
C LYS A 450 10.82 24.43 17.18
N PRO A 451 11.97 25.14 17.15
CA PRO A 451 12.76 25.23 15.93
C PRO A 451 13.08 23.83 15.38
N ASP A 452 13.08 23.71 14.05
CA ASP A 452 13.50 22.47 13.40
C ASP A 452 14.96 22.15 13.78
N GLN A 453 15.25 20.87 14.03
CA GLN A 453 16.60 20.43 14.32
C GLN A 453 17.40 20.38 13.02
N GLU A 454 18.52 21.08 12.96
CA GLU A 454 19.50 20.86 11.90
C GLU A 454 20.21 19.52 12.14
N PHE A 455 19.65 18.43 11.62
CA PHE A 455 20.41 17.20 11.50
C PHE A 455 21.48 17.41 10.45
N SER A 456 22.72 17.59 10.87
CA SER A 456 23.88 17.65 9.96
C SER A 456 23.84 16.39 9.08
N ASN A 457 23.64 16.61 7.79
CA ASN A 457 23.63 15.55 6.81
C ASN A 457 25.03 14.88 6.81
N PRO A 458 25.19 13.61 7.21
CA PRO A 458 26.51 12.97 7.27
C PRO A 458 27.21 12.95 5.91
N VAL A 459 26.49 13.11 4.81
CA VAL A 459 27.04 13.18 3.45
C VAL A 459 27.69 14.53 3.17
N GLU A 460 27.26 15.61 3.80
CA GLU A 460 27.92 16.93 3.65
C GLU A 460 29.15 17.06 4.52
N SER A 461 29.20 16.38 5.67
CA SER A 461 30.41 16.39 6.50
C SER A 461 31.57 15.59 5.88
N GLN A 462 31.32 14.62 5.02
CA GLN A 462 32.34 13.87 4.28
C GLN A 462 32.88 14.62 3.05
N LYS A 463 32.23 15.68 2.58
CA LYS A 463 32.71 16.51 1.49
C LYS A 463 33.62 17.69 1.96
N ARG A 464 33.81 17.83 3.28
CA ARG A 464 34.63 18.88 3.89
C ARG A 464 35.91 18.37 4.55
N ILE A 465 36.31 17.12 4.28
CA ILE A 465 37.61 16.58 4.68
C ILE A 465 38.44 16.30 3.43
#